data_beb47abbc98dbcfc91b484d88cb0d1fd
#
_entry.id   beb47abbc98dbcfc91b484d88cb0d1fd
#
_cell.length_a   1.000
_cell.length_b   1.000
_cell.length_c   1.000
_cell.angle_alpha   90.00
_cell.angle_beta   90.00
_cell.angle_gamma   90.00
#
_symmetry.space_group_name_H-M   'P 1'
#
loop_
_entity.id
_entity.type
_entity.pdbx_description
1 polymer ?
#
loop_
_entity_poly.entity_id
_entity_poly.type
_entity_poly.pdbx_seq_one_letter_code
_entity_poly.pdbx_strand_id
1 'polypeptide(L)'
;MSNRQYNNIEDTIRNWLAQNLSFIAPELSLIRTEFPLPDHIGSKGFIDILAKDVFNNFVIIEVKRANNSARDTITEILKYHALIKQKYKAKDGEIRIIIISTHWSEIIRAFSELVNNTTYAIKGYKIEIDPVSFIPYSIEEQQALPPNIFDRHFPRTYSLNLFYTKEKRELFRQTFESLCAQAHISDYVMIYMDSTHKIIYPYASGFTWQKMSDTELIKKIGLI
;
A
#
# COMPACT_ATOMS: atom_id res chain seq x y z
N MET A 1 -32.65 3.46 6.71
CA MET A 1 -32.45 1.99 6.78
C MET A 1 -31.59 1.69 7.99
N SER A 2 -31.95 0.72 8.82
CA SER A 2 -31.26 0.43 10.09
C SER A 2 -29.98 -0.38 9.85
N ASN A 3 -28.97 -0.25 10.73
CA ASN A 3 -27.71 -1.04 10.65
C ASN A 3 -27.93 -2.55 10.53
N ARG A 4 -29.03 -3.10 11.06
CA ARG A 4 -29.38 -4.52 10.91
C ARG A 4 -29.69 -4.93 9.46
N GLN A 5 -30.28 -4.07 8.66
CA GLN A 5 -30.60 -4.37 7.25
C GLN A 5 -29.35 -4.31 6.36
N TYR A 6 -28.37 -3.49 6.73
CA TYR A 6 -27.09 -3.41 6.02
C TYR A 6 -26.23 -4.66 6.21
N ASN A 7 -26.11 -5.17 7.43
CA ASN A 7 -25.36 -6.40 7.71
C ASN A 7 -25.95 -7.61 6.96
N ASN A 8 -27.28 -7.70 6.82
CA ASN A 8 -27.92 -8.80 6.11
C ASN A 8 -27.56 -8.85 4.61
N ILE A 9 -27.30 -7.72 3.97
CA ILE A 9 -26.96 -7.69 2.54
C ILE A 9 -25.49 -8.08 2.31
N GLU A 10 -24.55 -7.58 3.11
CA GLU A 10 -23.15 -8.02 3.05
C GLU A 10 -23.04 -9.53 3.29
N ASP A 11 -23.77 -10.04 4.28
CA ASP A 11 -23.84 -11.47 4.56
C ASP A 11 -24.40 -12.28 3.37
N THR A 12 -25.42 -11.77 2.69
CA THR A 12 -25.99 -12.41 1.50
C THR A 12 -24.96 -12.46 0.37
N ILE A 13 -24.28 -11.34 0.08
CA ILE A 13 -23.24 -11.26 -0.95
C ILE A 13 -22.08 -12.19 -0.59
N ARG A 14 -21.57 -12.13 0.63
CA ARG A 14 -20.47 -12.97 1.13
C ARG A 14 -20.80 -14.46 0.98
N ASN A 15 -21.97 -14.88 1.44
CA ASN A 15 -22.38 -16.28 1.40
C ASN A 15 -22.56 -16.79 -0.03
N TRP A 16 -23.10 -15.96 -0.92
CA TRP A 16 -23.21 -16.31 -2.32
C TRP A 16 -21.82 -16.40 -3.00
N LEU A 17 -20.94 -15.43 -2.78
CA LEU A 17 -19.57 -15.45 -3.31
C LEU A 17 -18.78 -16.66 -2.82
N ALA A 18 -18.94 -17.04 -1.54
CA ALA A 18 -18.28 -18.22 -0.98
C ALA A 18 -18.70 -19.54 -1.65
N GLN A 19 -19.95 -19.61 -2.11
CA GLN A 19 -20.47 -20.76 -2.86
C GLN A 19 -20.12 -20.69 -4.36
N ASN A 20 -19.75 -19.52 -4.87
CA ASN A 20 -19.50 -19.24 -6.27
C ASN A 20 -18.14 -18.58 -6.48
N LEU A 21 -17.06 -19.11 -5.88
CA LEU A 21 -15.72 -18.51 -5.97
C LEU A 21 -15.20 -18.40 -7.41
N SER A 22 -15.64 -19.29 -8.31
CA SER A 22 -15.35 -19.21 -9.74
C SER A 22 -15.86 -17.93 -10.42
N PHE A 23 -16.82 -17.24 -9.80
CA PHE A 23 -17.28 -15.93 -10.23
C PHE A 23 -16.20 -14.85 -10.03
N ILE A 24 -15.35 -15.00 -9.02
CA ILE A 24 -14.21 -14.11 -8.76
C ILE A 24 -13.00 -14.57 -9.59
N ALA A 25 -12.63 -15.84 -9.44
CA ALA A 25 -11.55 -16.47 -10.17
C ALA A 25 -11.70 -18.00 -10.15
N PRO A 26 -11.57 -18.67 -11.30
CA PRO A 26 -11.88 -20.12 -11.41
C PRO A 26 -10.94 -21.01 -10.60
N GLU A 27 -9.75 -20.49 -10.26
CA GLU A 27 -8.72 -21.24 -9.53
C GLU A 27 -8.90 -21.21 -8.01
N LEU A 28 -9.88 -20.51 -7.48
CA LEU A 28 -10.07 -20.36 -6.04
C LEU A 28 -10.80 -21.54 -5.43
N SER A 29 -10.34 -21.99 -4.26
CA SER A 29 -10.99 -22.99 -3.43
C SER A 29 -11.26 -22.45 -2.03
N LEU A 30 -12.49 -22.67 -1.52
CA LEU A 30 -12.90 -22.18 -0.22
C LEU A 30 -12.19 -22.93 0.91
N ILE A 31 -11.64 -22.18 1.87
CA ILE A 31 -11.23 -22.74 3.16
C ILE A 31 -12.37 -22.57 4.17
N ARG A 32 -12.83 -21.31 4.34
CA ARG A 32 -13.89 -21.00 5.30
C ARG A 32 -14.43 -19.59 5.09
N THR A 33 -15.72 -19.41 5.39
CA THR A 33 -16.36 -18.11 5.60
C THR A 33 -16.24 -17.69 7.06
N GLU A 34 -16.30 -16.39 7.33
CA GLU A 34 -16.20 -15.82 8.68
C GLU A 34 -15.07 -16.48 9.48
N PHE A 35 -13.87 -16.49 8.86
CA PHE A 35 -12.72 -17.16 9.46
C PHE A 35 -12.21 -16.39 10.68
N PRO A 36 -12.33 -16.96 11.90
CA PRO A 36 -11.91 -16.26 13.11
C PRO A 36 -10.39 -16.17 13.19
N LEU A 37 -9.90 -14.97 13.41
CA LEU A 37 -8.50 -14.71 13.71
C LEU A 37 -8.38 -14.29 15.18
N PRO A 38 -8.02 -15.22 16.07
CA PRO A 38 -7.70 -14.85 17.44
C PRO A 38 -6.43 -13.99 17.46
N ASP A 39 -6.54 -12.82 18.05
CA ASP A 39 -5.40 -11.97 18.33
C ASP A 39 -5.08 -12.04 19.83
N HIS A 40 -3.83 -12.32 20.17
CA HIS A 40 -3.35 -12.33 21.55
C HIS A 40 -3.37 -10.95 22.23
N ILE A 41 -3.51 -9.90 21.44
CA ILE A 41 -3.59 -8.49 21.91
C ILE A 41 -5.06 -8.06 22.12
N GLY A 42 -6.06 -8.93 21.82
CA GLY A 42 -7.46 -8.71 22.16
C GLY A 42 -8.33 -8.12 21.05
N SER A 43 -7.83 -7.90 19.84
CA SER A 43 -8.65 -7.51 18.71
C SER A 43 -9.35 -8.74 18.11
N LYS A 44 -10.68 -8.75 18.14
CA LYS A 44 -11.47 -9.75 17.43
C LYS A 44 -11.60 -9.37 15.97
N GLY A 45 -11.51 -10.33 15.06
CA GLY A 45 -11.72 -10.12 13.64
C GLY A 45 -12.11 -11.41 12.94
N PHE A 46 -12.87 -11.26 11.87
CA PHE A 46 -13.26 -12.36 11.01
C PHE A 46 -12.96 -11.97 9.59
N ILE A 47 -12.21 -12.81 8.88
CA ILE A 47 -12.09 -12.69 7.43
C ILE A 47 -13.39 -13.13 6.82
N ASP A 48 -14.00 -12.34 5.96
CA ASP A 48 -15.27 -12.68 5.31
C ASP A 48 -15.18 -14.00 4.57
N ILE A 49 -14.19 -14.16 3.68
CA ILE A 49 -13.93 -15.41 2.98
C ILE A 49 -12.42 -15.65 2.96
N LEU A 50 -11.99 -16.77 3.50
CA LEU A 50 -10.65 -17.29 3.36
C LEU A 50 -10.64 -18.40 2.31
N ALA A 51 -9.82 -18.27 1.30
CA ALA A 51 -9.67 -19.22 0.19
C ALA A 51 -8.20 -19.56 -0.06
N LYS A 52 -7.96 -20.47 -1.00
CA LYS A 52 -6.64 -20.79 -1.56
C LYS A 52 -6.68 -20.74 -3.08
N ASP A 53 -5.55 -20.37 -3.68
CA ASP A 53 -5.34 -20.50 -5.12
C ASP A 53 -4.67 -21.85 -5.49
N VAL A 54 -4.42 -22.09 -6.78
CA VAL A 54 -3.80 -23.32 -7.29
C VAL A 54 -2.36 -23.54 -6.80
N PHE A 55 -1.68 -22.46 -6.38
CA PHE A 55 -0.34 -22.50 -5.79
C PHE A 55 -0.36 -22.70 -4.28
N ASN A 56 -1.56 -22.89 -3.70
CA ASN A 56 -1.78 -23.07 -2.28
C ASN A 56 -1.53 -21.77 -1.45
N ASN A 57 -1.47 -20.60 -2.11
CA ASN A 57 -1.40 -19.32 -1.43
C ASN A 57 -2.73 -19.00 -0.75
N PHE A 58 -2.66 -18.35 0.40
CA PHE A 58 -3.87 -17.84 1.07
C PHE A 58 -4.46 -16.67 0.28
N VAL A 59 -5.78 -16.69 0.13
CA VAL A 59 -6.52 -15.59 -0.50
C VAL A 59 -7.54 -15.07 0.51
N ILE A 60 -7.29 -13.85 0.99
CA ILE A 60 -8.16 -13.10 1.88
C ILE A 60 -9.13 -12.32 1.00
N ILE A 61 -10.43 -12.58 1.13
CA ILE A 61 -11.46 -11.85 0.38
C ILE A 61 -12.31 -11.08 1.38
N GLU A 62 -12.37 -9.79 1.20
CA GLU A 62 -13.16 -8.87 2.03
C GLU A 62 -14.28 -8.27 1.19
N VAL A 63 -15.52 -8.37 1.68
CA VAL A 63 -16.72 -7.88 1.01
C VAL A 63 -17.18 -6.60 1.69
N LYS A 64 -17.34 -5.54 0.92
CA LYS A 64 -17.79 -4.24 1.42
C LYS A 64 -18.99 -3.73 0.62
N ARG A 65 -19.91 -3.14 1.34
CA ARG A 65 -21.01 -2.38 0.76
C ARG A 65 -20.77 -0.89 0.95
N ALA A 66 -21.36 -0.06 0.10
CA ALA A 66 -21.36 1.39 0.21
C ALA A 66 -21.61 1.86 1.65
N ASN A 67 -20.86 2.81 2.13
CA ASN A 67 -20.88 3.48 3.42
C ASN A 67 -19.98 2.90 4.54
N ASN A 68 -19.23 1.84 4.30
CA ASN A 68 -18.17 1.50 5.23
C ASN A 68 -16.96 2.41 4.95
N SER A 69 -16.39 2.98 6.00
CA SER A 69 -15.26 3.88 5.83
C SER A 69 -14.09 3.16 5.17
N ALA A 70 -13.46 3.79 4.19
CA ALA A 70 -12.25 3.27 3.55
C ALA A 70 -11.17 2.92 4.57
N ARG A 71 -11.13 3.66 5.68
CA ARG A 71 -10.22 3.44 6.80
C ARG A 71 -10.42 2.07 7.45
N ASP A 72 -11.67 1.67 7.69
CA ASP A 72 -11.97 0.41 8.36
C ASP A 72 -11.56 -0.77 7.46
N THR A 73 -11.88 -0.70 6.17
CA THR A 73 -11.50 -1.72 5.18
C THR A 73 -9.99 -1.95 5.14
N ILE A 74 -9.20 -0.89 5.01
CA ILE A 74 -7.73 -1.01 4.93
C ILE A 74 -7.13 -1.50 6.25
N THR A 75 -7.66 -1.02 7.38
CA THR A 75 -7.22 -1.46 8.70
C THR A 75 -7.49 -2.96 8.92
N GLU A 76 -8.67 -3.43 8.52
CA GLU A 76 -9.03 -4.85 8.60
C GLU A 76 -8.12 -5.71 7.73
N ILE A 77 -7.89 -5.31 6.49
CA ILE A 77 -7.03 -6.04 5.55
C ILE A 77 -5.60 -6.18 6.08
N LEU A 78 -4.99 -5.07 6.54
CA LEU A 78 -3.64 -5.09 7.09
C LEU A 78 -3.55 -5.97 8.35
N LYS A 79 -4.57 -5.91 9.21
CA LYS A 79 -4.68 -6.78 10.39
C LYS A 79 -4.77 -8.25 9.98
N TYR A 80 -5.65 -8.60 9.04
CA TYR A 80 -5.82 -9.98 8.60
C TYR A 80 -4.57 -10.53 7.92
N HIS A 81 -3.91 -9.73 7.09
CA HIS A 81 -2.63 -10.08 6.49
C HIS A 81 -1.57 -10.43 7.56
N ALA A 82 -1.41 -9.57 8.57
CA ALA A 82 -0.47 -9.81 9.67
C ALA A 82 -0.81 -11.08 10.47
N LEU A 83 -2.10 -11.31 10.76
CA LEU A 83 -2.54 -12.47 11.53
C LEU A 83 -2.40 -13.79 10.76
N ILE A 84 -2.65 -13.81 9.45
CA ILE A 84 -2.39 -14.99 8.61
C ILE A 84 -0.90 -15.30 8.58
N LYS A 85 -0.02 -14.29 8.41
CA LYS A 85 1.43 -14.48 8.50
C LYS A 85 1.84 -15.12 9.83
N GLN A 86 1.35 -14.59 10.92
CA GLN A 86 1.69 -15.08 12.26
C GLN A 86 1.18 -16.51 12.48
N LYS A 87 -0.08 -16.78 12.14
CA LYS A 87 -0.74 -18.07 12.40
C LYS A 87 -0.17 -19.20 11.56
N TYR A 88 0.08 -18.94 10.28
CA TYR A 88 0.53 -19.97 9.33
C TYR A 88 1.99 -19.86 8.93
N LYS A 89 2.73 -18.91 9.49
CA LYS A 89 4.13 -18.59 9.13
C LYS A 89 4.30 -18.32 7.63
N ALA A 90 3.25 -17.75 7.02
CA ALA A 90 3.23 -17.43 5.61
C ALA A 90 4.10 -16.21 5.30
N LYS A 91 4.70 -16.17 4.11
CA LYS A 91 5.41 -15.02 3.56
C LYS A 91 4.44 -14.08 2.85
N ASP A 92 4.85 -12.83 2.62
CA ASP A 92 4.02 -11.84 1.93
C ASP A 92 3.58 -12.33 0.52
N GLY A 93 4.48 -12.98 -0.22
CA GLY A 93 4.18 -13.53 -1.53
C GLY A 93 3.24 -14.75 -1.53
N GLU A 94 2.94 -15.33 -0.37
CA GLU A 94 2.02 -16.45 -0.19
C GLU A 94 0.62 -16.01 0.25
N ILE A 95 0.38 -14.69 0.30
CA ILE A 95 -0.91 -14.10 0.69
C ILE A 95 -1.37 -13.15 -0.41
N ARG A 96 -2.57 -13.40 -0.91
CA ARG A 96 -3.27 -12.52 -1.85
C ARG A 96 -4.46 -11.89 -1.13
N ILE A 97 -4.78 -10.66 -1.51
CA ILE A 97 -5.88 -9.89 -0.94
C ILE A 97 -6.83 -9.52 -2.06
N ILE A 98 -8.11 -9.73 -1.86
CA ILE A 98 -9.17 -9.34 -2.78
C ILE A 98 -10.19 -8.50 -2.02
N ILE A 99 -10.44 -7.29 -2.50
CA ILE A 99 -11.49 -6.41 -2.00
C ILE A 99 -12.63 -6.42 -3.00
N ILE A 100 -13.82 -6.76 -2.56
CA ILE A 100 -15.02 -6.76 -3.37
C ILE A 100 -15.99 -5.72 -2.83
N SER A 101 -16.42 -4.78 -3.67
CA SER A 101 -17.38 -3.76 -3.25
C SER A 101 -18.39 -3.43 -4.35
N THR A 102 -19.61 -3.10 -3.94
CA THR A 102 -20.62 -2.54 -4.83
C THR A 102 -20.36 -1.06 -5.14
N HIS A 103 -19.62 -0.34 -4.28
CA HIS A 103 -19.28 1.07 -4.44
C HIS A 103 -17.83 1.32 -4.04
N TRP A 104 -17.12 2.06 -4.88
CA TRP A 104 -15.69 2.28 -4.73
C TRP A 104 -15.30 3.72 -4.36
N SER A 105 -16.24 4.68 -4.41
CA SER A 105 -15.95 6.10 -4.22
C SER A 105 -15.17 6.40 -2.93
N GLU A 106 -15.51 5.74 -1.83
CA GLU A 106 -14.86 5.94 -0.54
C GLU A 106 -13.56 5.12 -0.39
N ILE A 107 -13.47 3.98 -1.08
CA ILE A 107 -12.37 3.01 -0.91
C ILE A 107 -11.23 3.29 -1.88
N ILE A 108 -11.52 3.82 -3.07
CA ILE A 108 -10.58 3.86 -4.20
C ILE A 108 -9.25 4.56 -3.88
N ARG A 109 -9.27 5.66 -3.14
CA ARG A 109 -8.04 6.39 -2.80
C ARG A 109 -7.16 5.58 -1.84
N ALA A 110 -7.73 5.05 -0.76
CA ALA A 110 -6.99 4.25 0.22
C ALA A 110 -6.50 2.92 -0.39
N PHE A 111 -7.31 2.29 -1.24
CA PHE A 111 -6.92 1.12 -2.03
C PHE A 111 -5.74 1.43 -2.95
N SER A 112 -5.80 2.54 -3.68
CA SER A 112 -4.74 2.94 -4.61
C SER A 112 -3.44 3.23 -3.89
N GLU A 113 -3.49 3.94 -2.76
CA GLU A 113 -2.30 4.16 -1.93
C GLU A 113 -1.71 2.84 -1.42
N LEU A 114 -2.56 1.89 -1.00
CA LEU A 114 -2.08 0.59 -0.54
C LEU A 114 -1.42 -0.20 -1.69
N VAL A 115 -2.04 -0.25 -2.87
CA VAL A 115 -1.49 -0.94 -4.05
C VAL A 115 -0.18 -0.31 -4.52
N ASN A 116 -0.13 1.03 -4.58
CA ASN A 116 1.04 1.74 -5.10
C ASN A 116 2.25 1.75 -4.15
N ASN A 117 2.03 1.59 -2.83
CA ASN A 117 3.07 1.72 -1.82
C ASN A 117 3.43 0.41 -1.11
N THR A 118 2.84 -0.72 -1.52
CA THR A 118 3.18 -2.03 -0.95
C THR A 118 3.54 -3.03 -2.04
N THR A 119 4.22 -4.11 -1.64
CA THR A 119 4.51 -5.27 -2.50
C THR A 119 3.45 -6.36 -2.39
N TYR A 120 2.35 -6.09 -1.70
CA TYR A 120 1.30 -7.08 -1.49
C TYR A 120 0.52 -7.35 -2.79
N ALA A 121 0.14 -8.61 -2.99
CA ALA A 121 -0.70 -9.00 -4.11
C ALA A 121 -2.17 -8.63 -3.81
N ILE A 122 -2.57 -7.42 -4.16
CA ILE A 122 -3.90 -6.87 -3.87
C ILE A 122 -4.67 -6.61 -5.16
N LYS A 123 -5.91 -7.08 -5.22
CA LYS A 123 -6.86 -6.79 -6.29
C LYS A 123 -8.17 -6.24 -5.73
N GLY A 124 -8.77 -5.33 -6.48
CA GLY A 124 -10.10 -4.80 -6.21
C GLY A 124 -11.08 -5.28 -7.28
N TYR A 125 -12.31 -5.55 -6.87
CA TYR A 125 -13.40 -5.86 -7.79
C TYR A 125 -14.65 -5.07 -7.43
N LYS A 126 -15.24 -4.43 -8.43
CA LYS A 126 -16.58 -3.88 -8.35
C LYS A 126 -17.57 -4.95 -8.77
N ILE A 127 -18.61 -5.15 -7.96
CA ILE A 127 -19.72 -6.04 -8.31
C ILE A 127 -21.01 -5.27 -8.47
N GLU A 128 -21.87 -5.78 -9.36
CA GLU A 128 -23.25 -5.37 -9.45
C GLU A 128 -24.13 -6.48 -8.89
N ILE A 129 -25.17 -6.08 -8.13
CA ILE A 129 -26.07 -6.99 -7.45
C ILE A 129 -27.50 -6.72 -7.88
N ASP A 130 -28.30 -7.75 -7.93
CA ASP A 130 -29.76 -7.63 -8.12
C ASP A 130 -30.36 -6.88 -6.91
N PRO A 131 -31.20 -5.84 -7.13
CA PRO A 131 -31.70 -4.99 -6.06
C PRO A 131 -32.68 -5.68 -5.11
N VAL A 132 -33.21 -6.83 -5.50
CA VAL A 132 -34.21 -7.59 -4.71
C VAL A 132 -33.57 -8.77 -4.00
N SER A 133 -32.84 -9.60 -4.70
CA SER A 133 -32.19 -10.81 -4.15
C SER A 133 -30.80 -10.54 -3.58
N PHE A 134 -30.19 -9.40 -3.91
CA PHE A 134 -28.80 -9.04 -3.57
C PHE A 134 -27.74 -10.01 -4.08
N ILE A 135 -28.10 -10.82 -5.09
CA ILE A 135 -27.19 -11.77 -5.73
C ILE A 135 -26.31 -11.02 -6.74
N PRO A 136 -24.98 -11.20 -6.70
CA PRO A 136 -24.07 -10.67 -7.71
C PRO A 136 -24.34 -11.27 -9.09
N TYR A 137 -24.38 -10.41 -10.13
CA TYR A 137 -24.55 -10.84 -11.52
C TYR A 137 -23.43 -10.30 -12.44
N SER A 138 -22.65 -9.34 -12.00
CA SER A 138 -21.52 -8.79 -12.74
C SER A 138 -20.34 -8.53 -11.81
N ILE A 139 -19.13 -8.73 -12.32
CA ILE A 139 -17.87 -8.45 -11.61
C ILE A 139 -16.89 -7.82 -12.58
N GLU A 140 -16.24 -6.73 -12.16
CA GLU A 140 -15.25 -5.99 -12.94
C GLU A 140 -14.05 -5.65 -12.08
N GLU A 141 -12.83 -5.83 -12.59
CA GLU A 141 -11.62 -5.47 -11.85
C GLU A 141 -11.50 -3.94 -11.71
N GLN A 142 -11.39 -3.49 -10.47
CA GLN A 142 -11.20 -2.09 -10.15
C GLN A 142 -9.72 -1.75 -10.20
N GLN A 143 -9.33 -0.91 -11.14
CA GLN A 143 -7.96 -0.44 -11.26
C GLN A 143 -7.63 0.60 -10.18
N ALA A 144 -6.43 0.50 -9.62
CA ALA A 144 -5.90 1.54 -8.75
C ALA A 144 -5.70 2.85 -9.53
N LEU A 145 -5.93 3.97 -8.89
CA LEU A 145 -5.56 5.27 -9.43
C LEU A 145 -4.03 5.33 -9.57
N PRO A 146 -3.51 5.98 -10.61
CA PRO A 146 -2.07 6.16 -10.74
C PRO A 146 -1.53 6.91 -9.51
N PRO A 147 -0.29 6.62 -9.10
CA PRO A 147 0.31 7.35 -8.01
C PRO A 147 0.35 8.83 -8.34
N ASN A 148 0.08 9.67 -7.33
CA ASN A 148 0.25 11.11 -7.47
C ASN A 148 1.74 11.41 -7.67
N ILE A 149 2.16 11.51 -8.91
CA ILE A 149 3.50 11.98 -9.26
C ILE A 149 3.47 13.49 -9.07
N PHE A 150 3.97 13.95 -7.93
CA PHE A 150 4.22 15.37 -7.76
C PHE A 150 5.37 15.74 -8.69
N ASP A 151 5.20 16.82 -9.48
CA ASP A 151 6.29 17.43 -10.26
C ASP A 151 7.34 18.00 -9.31
N ARG A 152 8.25 17.14 -8.88
CA ARG A 152 9.42 17.54 -8.10
C ARG A 152 10.60 17.59 -9.04
N HIS A 153 11.26 18.74 -9.07
CA HIS A 153 12.44 18.94 -9.90
C HIS A 153 13.70 18.93 -9.04
N PHE A 154 14.74 18.27 -9.53
CA PHE A 154 16.07 18.49 -9.00
C PHE A 154 16.53 19.90 -9.41
N PRO A 155 16.96 20.75 -8.46
CA PRO A 155 17.49 22.05 -8.81
C PRO A 155 18.75 21.88 -9.67
N ARG A 156 19.00 22.82 -10.58
CA ARG A 156 20.22 22.82 -11.41
C ARG A 156 21.49 23.09 -10.59
N THR A 157 21.33 23.58 -9.37
CA THR A 157 22.41 23.83 -8.42
C THR A 157 22.55 22.68 -7.44
N TYR A 158 23.77 22.35 -7.11
CA TYR A 158 24.10 21.33 -6.09
C TYR A 158 25.19 21.91 -5.17
N SER A 159 25.21 21.45 -3.93
CA SER A 159 26.31 21.75 -3.03
C SER A 159 27.53 20.90 -3.39
N LEU A 160 28.71 21.48 -3.45
CA LEU A 160 29.95 20.77 -3.67
C LEU A 160 30.82 20.83 -2.41
N ASN A 161 31.22 19.67 -1.92
CA ASN A 161 32.12 19.53 -0.78
C ASN A 161 33.41 18.89 -1.24
N LEU A 162 34.55 19.47 -0.81
CA LEU A 162 35.90 19.07 -1.20
C LEU A 162 36.64 18.47 -0.01
N PHE A 163 37.41 17.40 -0.25
CA PHE A 163 38.12 16.67 0.79
C PHE A 163 39.58 16.39 0.41
N TYR A 164 40.44 16.43 1.43
CA TYR A 164 41.85 16.07 1.29
C TYR A 164 42.05 14.56 1.17
N THR A 165 41.21 13.76 1.83
CA THR A 165 41.34 12.30 1.85
C THR A 165 40.00 11.63 1.56
N LYS A 166 40.07 10.39 1.11
CA LYS A 166 38.90 9.55 0.83
C LYS A 166 38.13 9.21 2.10
N GLU A 167 38.85 9.00 3.20
CA GLU A 167 38.27 8.66 4.51
C GLU A 167 37.38 9.81 5.03
N LYS A 168 37.86 11.07 4.88
CA LYS A 168 37.03 12.24 5.26
C LYS A 168 35.78 12.38 4.41
N ARG A 169 35.86 12.10 3.12
CA ARG A 169 34.67 12.07 2.26
C ARG A 169 33.71 10.97 2.68
N GLU A 170 34.21 9.78 3.02
CA GLU A 170 33.38 8.66 3.44
C GLU A 170 32.71 8.95 4.79
N LEU A 171 33.40 9.55 5.74
CA LEU A 171 32.81 9.98 7.01
C LEU A 171 31.71 11.04 6.76
N PHE A 172 31.95 11.99 5.87
CA PHE A 172 30.93 12.97 5.47
C PHE A 172 29.69 12.26 4.88
N ARG A 173 29.89 11.30 3.98
CA ARG A 173 28.78 10.52 3.39
C ARG A 173 27.91 9.87 4.48
N GLN A 174 28.51 9.13 5.37
CA GLN A 174 27.80 8.42 6.45
C GLN A 174 27.03 9.37 7.36
N THR A 175 27.69 10.47 7.75
CA THR A 175 27.04 11.50 8.59
C THR A 175 25.87 12.15 7.87
N PHE A 176 26.08 12.49 6.59
CA PHE A 176 25.07 13.16 5.78
C PHE A 176 23.85 12.27 5.49
N GLU A 177 24.07 10.99 5.16
CA GLU A 177 23.00 10.00 4.98
C GLU A 177 22.18 9.82 6.26
N SER A 178 22.85 9.79 7.42
CA SER A 178 22.18 9.74 8.72
C SER A 178 21.31 10.97 8.97
N LEU A 179 21.81 12.16 8.66
CA LEU A 179 21.04 13.41 8.79
C LEU A 179 19.85 13.44 7.83
N CYS A 180 20.03 13.00 6.58
CA CYS A 180 18.92 12.86 5.63
C CYS A 180 17.83 11.91 6.15
N ALA A 181 18.21 10.76 6.67
CA ALA A 181 17.29 9.81 7.25
C ALA A 181 16.52 10.41 8.45
N GLN A 182 17.20 11.11 9.35
CA GLN A 182 16.57 11.80 10.49
C GLN A 182 15.61 12.92 10.05
N ALA A 183 15.96 13.62 8.98
CA ALA A 183 15.13 14.69 8.40
C ALA A 183 14.04 14.17 7.45
N HIS A 184 13.91 12.85 7.27
CA HIS A 184 13.00 12.22 6.30
C HIS A 184 13.20 12.72 4.85
N ILE A 185 14.45 12.99 4.48
CA ILE A 185 14.83 13.34 3.11
C ILE A 185 15.25 12.06 2.40
N SER A 186 14.45 11.58 1.46
CA SER A 186 14.70 10.34 0.69
C SER A 186 15.08 10.61 -0.77
N ASP A 187 14.58 11.71 -1.33
CA ASP A 187 14.71 12.03 -2.74
C ASP A 187 15.92 12.92 -2.99
N TYR A 188 17.11 12.35 -2.91
CA TYR A 188 18.36 13.06 -3.15
C TYR A 188 19.30 12.28 -4.06
N VAL A 189 20.21 12.98 -4.68
CA VAL A 189 21.34 12.42 -5.45
C VAL A 189 22.64 12.90 -4.83
N MET A 190 23.53 11.96 -4.57
CA MET A 190 24.90 12.25 -4.14
C MET A 190 25.87 11.70 -5.18
N ILE A 191 26.76 12.57 -5.67
CA ILE A 191 27.75 12.24 -6.68
C ILE A 191 29.13 12.30 -6.04
N TYR A 192 29.95 11.27 -6.26
CA TYR A 192 31.34 11.21 -5.77
C TYR A 192 32.27 11.37 -6.93
N MET A 193 33.30 12.18 -6.71
CA MET A 193 34.32 12.49 -7.72
C MET A 193 35.71 12.28 -7.12
N ASP A 194 36.53 11.52 -7.82
CA ASP A 194 37.94 11.28 -7.49
C ASP A 194 38.79 11.87 -8.60
N SER A 195 39.77 12.70 -8.26
CA SER A 195 40.76 13.21 -9.22
C SER A 195 41.99 12.32 -9.24
N THR A 196 42.43 11.98 -10.43
CA THR A 196 43.72 11.32 -10.66
C THR A 196 44.90 12.30 -10.72
N HIS A 197 44.61 13.58 -10.76
CA HIS A 197 45.65 14.64 -10.80
C HIS A 197 46.08 15.04 -9.39
N LYS A 198 47.33 15.47 -9.27
CA LYS A 198 47.86 16.04 -8.01
C LYS A 198 47.24 17.41 -7.76
N ILE A 199 46.12 17.45 -7.08
CA ILE A 199 45.41 18.65 -6.65
C ILE A 199 45.26 18.64 -5.12
N ILE A 200 44.97 19.80 -4.53
CA ILE A 200 44.85 19.95 -3.08
C ILE A 200 43.70 19.15 -2.52
N TYR A 201 42.58 19.07 -3.25
CA TYR A 201 41.37 18.34 -2.86
C TYR A 201 41.05 17.28 -3.93
N PRO A 202 41.66 16.11 -3.85
CA PRO A 202 41.46 15.08 -4.87
C PRO A 202 40.10 14.37 -4.78
N TYR A 203 39.35 14.56 -3.70
CA TYR A 203 38.05 13.94 -3.48
C TYR A 203 36.96 15.00 -3.33
N ALA A 204 35.82 14.77 -3.97
CA ALA A 204 34.69 15.66 -3.85
C ALA A 204 33.37 14.86 -3.73
N SER A 205 32.36 15.50 -3.16
CA SER A 205 30.95 15.04 -3.25
C SER A 205 30.04 16.19 -3.66
N GLY A 206 29.19 15.95 -4.65
CA GLY A 206 28.10 16.82 -5.02
C GLY A 206 26.80 16.29 -4.42
N PHE A 207 25.94 17.20 -3.94
CA PHE A 207 24.66 16.85 -3.36
C PHE A 207 23.55 17.76 -3.88
N THR A 208 22.43 17.14 -4.25
CA THR A 208 21.19 17.83 -4.59
C THR A 208 20.00 16.97 -4.17
N TRP A 209 18.85 17.58 -3.87
CA TRP A 209 17.62 16.87 -3.55
C TRP A 209 16.43 17.51 -4.26
N GLN A 210 15.36 16.73 -4.43
CA GLN A 210 14.11 17.25 -4.94
C GLN A 210 13.52 18.24 -3.95
N LYS A 211 13.29 19.45 -4.40
CA LYS A 211 12.60 20.49 -3.62
C LYS A 211 11.16 20.63 -4.07
N MET A 212 10.30 20.99 -3.15
CA MET A 212 9.05 21.65 -3.53
C MET A 212 9.38 22.95 -4.26
N SER A 213 8.54 23.34 -5.23
CA SER A 213 8.67 24.68 -5.83
C SER A 213 8.60 25.73 -4.71
N ASP A 214 9.35 26.82 -4.87
CA ASP A 214 9.36 27.90 -3.86
C ASP A 214 7.95 28.41 -3.56
N THR A 215 7.06 28.41 -4.55
CA THR A 215 5.65 28.77 -4.40
C THR A 215 4.87 27.79 -3.51
N GLU A 216 5.12 26.50 -3.59
CA GLU A 216 4.49 25.50 -2.73
C GLU A 216 5.05 25.52 -1.31
N LEU A 217 6.36 25.77 -1.18
CA LEU A 217 6.99 25.93 0.12
C LEU A 217 6.40 27.12 0.87
N ILE A 218 6.28 28.28 0.20
CA ILE A 218 5.70 29.50 0.75
C ILE A 218 4.25 29.30 1.20
N LYS A 219 3.43 28.61 0.40
CA LYS A 219 2.06 28.24 0.79
C LYS A 219 2.00 27.32 2.00
N LYS A 220 2.92 26.34 2.08
CA LYS A 220 2.95 25.36 3.17
C LYS A 220 3.37 25.94 4.50
N ILE A 221 4.27 26.93 4.51
CA ILE A 221 4.71 27.62 5.73
C ILE A 221 3.82 28.80 6.12
N GLY A 222 2.73 29.04 5.35
CA GLY A 222 1.72 30.06 5.70
C GLY A 222 2.22 31.50 5.63
N LEU A 223 3.18 31.79 4.76
CA LEU A 223 3.72 33.16 4.54
C LEU A 223 2.99 33.96 3.45
N ILE A 224 1.90 33.40 2.88
CA ILE A 224 0.95 34.09 1.98
C ILE A 224 -0.47 33.66 2.35
#